data_eb7c521ad4d0e8cf7e958796952a1a8e
#
_entry.id   eb7c521ad4d0e8cf7e958796952a1a8e
#
_cell.length_a   1.000
_cell.length_b   1.000
_cell.length_c   1.000
_cell.angle_alpha   90.00
_cell.angle_beta   90.00
_cell.angle_gamma   90.00
#
_symmetry.space_group_name_H-M   'P 1'
#
loop_
_entity.id
_entity.type
_entity.pdbx_description
1 polymer ?
#
loop_
_entity_poly.entity_id
_entity_poly.type
_entity_poly.pdbx_seq_one_letter_code
_entity_poly.pdbx_strand_id
1 'polypeptide(L)'
;VLCGAGDYLDEIKVMMEGLTNVFFPGWIDKPEIESLAKISIASLAPYKNIDNYTLNTPNKIVDALMLGLPVLSPLKGEVAEIIEIHKVGFSYGESLTLEQCILNLIEDKALQKKISRNARNLYIEEFEFNKVYDSLVMHLEELASI
;
A
#
# COMPACT_ATOMS: atom_id res chain seq x y z
N VAL A 1 -11.35 3.46 7.31
CA VAL A 1 -10.79 4.67 7.94
C VAL A 1 -10.06 5.47 6.87
N LEU A 2 -10.29 6.78 6.80
CA LEU A 2 -9.63 7.73 5.91
C LEU A 2 -8.86 8.74 6.76
N CYS A 3 -7.53 8.61 6.79
CA CYS A 3 -6.64 9.46 7.58
C CYS A 3 -6.04 10.56 6.71
N GLY A 4 -5.85 11.73 7.28
CA GLY A 4 -5.22 12.88 6.64
C GLY A 4 -6.01 14.17 6.77
N ALA A 5 -5.43 15.26 6.26
CA ALA A 5 -5.99 16.61 6.27
C ALA A 5 -5.66 17.33 4.94
N GLY A 6 -5.82 16.64 3.82
CA GLY A 6 -5.56 17.21 2.49
C GLY A 6 -6.69 18.12 1.99
N ASP A 7 -6.43 18.82 0.91
CA ASP A 7 -7.30 19.87 0.34
C ASP A 7 -8.72 19.37 -0.01
N TYR A 8 -8.88 18.09 -0.33
CA TYR A 8 -10.16 17.48 -0.69
C TYR A 8 -10.91 16.86 0.48
N LEU A 9 -10.45 17.04 1.73
CA LEU A 9 -11.05 16.37 2.89
C LEU A 9 -12.54 16.70 3.07
N ASP A 10 -12.90 17.97 2.91
CA ASP A 10 -14.28 18.42 3.10
C ASP A 10 -15.21 17.92 2.00
N GLU A 11 -14.73 17.87 0.74
CA GLU A 11 -15.47 17.27 -0.37
C GLU A 11 -15.71 15.78 -0.12
N ILE A 12 -14.70 15.05 0.34
CA ILE A 12 -14.81 13.62 0.65
C ILE A 12 -15.81 13.40 1.80
N LYS A 13 -15.79 14.24 2.84
CA LYS A 13 -16.74 14.16 3.94
C LYS A 13 -18.19 14.35 3.47
N VAL A 14 -18.42 15.34 2.58
CA VAL A 14 -19.74 15.56 1.96
C VAL A 14 -20.18 14.34 1.15
N MET A 15 -19.28 13.76 0.35
CA MET A 15 -19.59 12.55 -0.45
C MET A 15 -19.94 11.34 0.43
N MET A 16 -19.43 11.28 1.66
CA MET A 16 -19.62 10.17 2.61
C MET A 16 -20.71 10.49 3.65
N GLU A 17 -21.44 11.59 3.50
CA GLU A 17 -22.51 11.97 4.41
C GLU A 17 -23.59 10.90 4.49
N GLY A 18 -24.00 10.55 5.71
CA GLY A 18 -24.95 9.47 5.97
C GLY A 18 -24.36 8.07 6.06
N LEU A 19 -23.09 7.86 5.73
CA LEU A 19 -22.41 6.59 5.92
C LEU A 19 -21.87 6.45 7.36
N THR A 20 -22.34 5.44 8.09
CA THR A 20 -21.94 5.20 9.49
C THR A 20 -20.68 4.36 9.64
N ASN A 21 -20.16 3.81 8.54
CA ASN A 21 -19.01 2.91 8.49
C ASN A 21 -17.74 3.58 7.96
N VAL A 22 -17.75 4.91 7.76
CA VAL A 22 -16.58 5.70 7.35
C VAL A 22 -16.12 6.57 8.52
N PHE A 23 -14.82 6.50 8.83
CA PHE A 23 -14.23 7.21 9.95
C PHE A 23 -13.11 8.13 9.45
N PHE A 24 -13.09 9.38 9.92
CA PHE A 24 -12.13 10.42 9.59
C PHE A 24 -11.40 10.89 10.86
N PRO A 25 -10.33 10.22 11.28
CA PRO A 25 -9.59 10.62 12.49
C PRO A 25 -8.75 11.90 12.29
N GLY A 26 -8.66 12.40 11.05
CA GLY A 26 -7.76 13.49 10.71
C GLY A 26 -6.33 13.01 10.48
N TRP A 27 -5.35 13.87 10.80
CA TRP A 27 -3.94 13.51 10.77
C TRP A 27 -3.63 12.54 11.91
N ILE A 28 -2.92 11.46 11.59
CA ILE A 28 -2.44 10.48 12.58
C ILE A 28 -0.93 10.28 12.40
N ASP A 29 -0.23 10.03 13.49
CA ASP A 29 1.20 9.80 13.52
C ASP A 29 1.57 8.32 13.30
N LYS A 30 2.88 8.03 13.27
CA LYS A 30 3.38 6.68 13.02
C LYS A 30 2.88 5.63 14.02
N PRO A 31 2.90 5.85 15.35
CA PRO A 31 2.33 4.92 16.34
C PRO A 31 0.84 4.64 16.13
N GLU A 32 0.07 5.65 15.74
CA GLU A 32 -1.35 5.51 15.45
C GLU A 32 -1.59 4.70 14.17
N ILE A 33 -0.79 4.96 13.12
CA ILE A 33 -0.80 4.18 11.87
C ILE A 33 -0.49 2.71 12.16
N GLU A 34 0.55 2.42 12.94
CA GLU A 34 0.92 1.06 13.33
C GLU A 34 -0.19 0.36 14.14
N SER A 35 -0.89 1.11 15.00
CA SER A 35 -2.01 0.59 15.78
C SER A 35 -3.22 0.30 14.89
N LEU A 36 -3.54 1.19 13.96
CA LEU A 36 -4.60 1.01 12.99
C LEU A 36 -4.31 -0.17 12.05
N ALA A 37 -3.06 -0.35 11.63
CA ALA A 37 -2.64 -1.44 10.76
C ALA A 37 -2.92 -2.83 11.38
N LYS A 38 -2.74 -2.98 12.70
CA LYS A 38 -2.98 -4.25 13.41
C LYS A 38 -4.43 -4.75 13.34
N ILE A 39 -5.38 -3.85 13.13
CA ILE A 39 -6.81 -4.16 13.02
C ILE A 39 -7.33 -4.02 11.58
N SER A 40 -6.48 -3.63 10.64
CA SER A 40 -6.83 -3.44 9.23
C SER A 40 -6.65 -4.74 8.44
N ILE A 41 -7.48 -4.94 7.43
CA ILE A 41 -7.39 -6.09 6.52
C ILE A 41 -6.59 -5.78 5.25
N ALA A 42 -6.46 -4.51 4.88
CA ALA A 42 -5.75 -4.03 3.71
C ALA A 42 -5.43 -2.55 3.82
N SER A 43 -4.50 -2.09 3.00
CA SER A 43 -4.21 -0.68 2.73
C SER A 43 -4.72 -0.29 1.34
N LEU A 44 -5.46 0.81 1.27
CA LEU A 44 -5.98 1.35 0.01
C LEU A 44 -5.06 2.46 -0.50
N ALA A 45 -4.59 2.32 -1.73
CA ALA A 45 -3.72 3.28 -2.42
C ALA A 45 -4.36 3.75 -3.74
N PRO A 46 -5.40 4.64 -3.68
CA PRO A 46 -6.23 5.02 -4.81
C PRO A 46 -5.59 6.14 -5.65
N TYR A 47 -4.38 5.93 -6.12
CA TYR A 47 -3.69 6.90 -6.97
C TYR A 47 -4.27 6.92 -8.39
N LYS A 48 -4.16 8.06 -9.06
CA LYS A 48 -4.47 8.19 -10.49
C LYS A 48 -3.35 7.60 -11.34
N ASN A 49 -3.72 6.99 -12.48
CA ASN A 49 -2.74 6.47 -13.46
C ASN A 49 -2.15 7.62 -14.28
N ILE A 50 -1.14 8.27 -13.74
CA ILE A 50 -0.29 9.29 -14.38
C ILE A 50 1.17 8.86 -14.23
N ASP A 51 2.04 9.32 -15.13
CA ASP A 51 3.44 8.88 -15.21
C ASP A 51 4.17 8.95 -13.86
N ASN A 52 3.94 10.00 -13.08
CA ASN A 52 4.54 10.15 -11.75
C ASN A 52 4.21 9.03 -10.75
N TYR A 53 3.12 8.30 -10.96
CA TYR A 53 2.72 7.20 -10.07
C TYR A 53 2.82 5.83 -10.72
N THR A 54 2.81 5.74 -12.05
CA THR A 54 2.91 4.46 -12.77
C THR A 54 4.36 4.00 -12.96
N LEU A 55 5.32 4.96 -12.97
CA LEU A 55 6.75 4.71 -13.12
C LEU A 55 7.51 4.64 -11.78
N ASN A 56 6.83 4.74 -10.68
CA ASN A 56 7.43 4.75 -9.33
C ASN A 56 6.59 3.91 -8.37
N THR A 57 7.23 3.51 -7.28
CA THR A 57 6.53 2.90 -6.12
C THR A 57 6.28 3.97 -5.06
N PRO A 58 5.05 4.50 -4.92
CA PRO A 58 4.73 5.51 -3.91
C PRO A 58 4.99 5.00 -2.48
N ASN A 59 5.45 5.88 -1.59
CA ASN A 59 5.75 5.53 -0.19
C ASN A 59 4.60 4.81 0.53
N LYS A 60 3.34 5.16 0.24
CA LYS A 60 2.18 4.47 0.84
C LYS A 60 2.16 2.97 0.52
N ILE A 61 2.67 2.55 -0.65
CA ILE A 61 2.80 1.14 -1.00
C ILE A 61 3.87 0.50 -0.12
N VAL A 62 5.04 1.12 -0.02
CA VAL A 62 6.15 0.65 0.82
C VAL A 62 5.74 0.56 2.29
N ASP A 63 5.01 1.56 2.80
CA ASP A 63 4.46 1.56 4.16
C ASP A 63 3.48 0.39 4.38
N ALA A 64 2.61 0.13 3.41
CA ALA A 64 1.70 -1.01 3.48
C ALA A 64 2.45 -2.34 3.53
N LEU A 65 3.48 -2.52 2.68
CA LEU A 65 4.35 -3.69 2.69
C LEU A 65 5.07 -3.84 4.04
N MET A 66 5.62 -2.75 4.57
CA MET A 66 6.28 -2.70 5.88
C MET A 66 5.34 -3.18 7.00
N LEU A 67 4.08 -2.77 6.95
CA LEU A 67 3.05 -3.13 7.94
C LEU A 67 2.43 -4.51 7.69
N GLY A 68 2.81 -5.21 6.61
CA GLY A 68 2.26 -6.49 6.22
C GLY A 68 0.79 -6.41 5.83
N LEU A 69 0.34 -5.27 5.29
CA LEU A 69 -1.02 -5.08 4.81
C LEU A 69 -1.14 -5.44 3.33
N PRO A 70 -2.14 -6.22 2.93
CA PRO A 70 -2.51 -6.36 1.53
C PRO A 70 -2.71 -5.01 0.86
N VAL A 71 -2.09 -4.79 -0.29
CA VAL A 71 -2.20 -3.55 -1.08
C VAL A 71 -3.38 -3.63 -2.02
N LEU A 72 -4.27 -2.64 -1.98
CA LEU A 72 -5.35 -2.47 -2.97
C LEU A 72 -5.09 -1.19 -3.77
N SER A 73 -4.80 -1.31 -5.06
CA SER A 73 -4.45 -0.16 -5.90
C SER A 73 -5.01 -0.29 -7.31
N PRO A 74 -5.45 0.81 -7.96
CA PRO A 74 -5.80 0.84 -9.38
C PRO A 74 -4.59 1.16 -10.26
N LEU A 75 -3.40 1.38 -9.68
CA LEU A 75 -2.20 1.75 -10.42
C LEU A 75 -1.79 0.65 -11.39
N LYS A 76 -1.41 1.07 -12.59
CA LYS A 76 -0.71 0.28 -13.60
C LYS A 76 0.81 0.41 -13.42
N GLY A 77 1.57 -0.24 -14.28
CA GLY A 77 3.03 -0.18 -14.27
C GLY A 77 3.64 -0.83 -13.04
N GLU A 78 4.65 -0.20 -12.47
CA GLU A 78 5.49 -0.74 -11.38
C GLU A 78 4.69 -1.35 -10.23
N VAL A 79 3.67 -0.64 -9.73
CA VAL A 79 2.85 -1.13 -8.61
C VAL A 79 2.01 -2.34 -9.01
N ALA A 80 1.46 -2.36 -10.21
CA ALA A 80 0.71 -3.52 -10.70
C ALA A 80 1.60 -4.75 -10.82
N GLU A 81 2.82 -4.59 -11.34
CA GLU A 81 3.82 -5.66 -11.45
C GLU A 81 4.23 -6.19 -10.08
N ILE A 82 4.51 -5.31 -9.11
CA ILE A 82 4.79 -5.70 -7.72
C ILE A 82 3.64 -6.53 -7.15
N ILE A 83 2.41 -6.07 -7.30
CA ILE A 83 1.23 -6.78 -6.80
C ILE A 83 1.10 -8.16 -7.45
N GLU A 84 1.28 -8.24 -8.77
CA GLU A 84 1.09 -9.47 -9.53
C GLU A 84 2.21 -10.49 -9.28
N ILE A 85 3.48 -10.06 -9.34
CA ILE A 85 4.64 -10.95 -9.20
C ILE A 85 4.73 -11.49 -7.77
N HIS A 86 4.66 -10.60 -6.78
CA HIS A 86 4.88 -10.94 -5.37
C HIS A 86 3.61 -11.36 -4.62
N LYS A 87 2.42 -11.26 -5.26
CA LYS A 87 1.13 -11.60 -4.65
C LYS A 87 0.91 -10.89 -3.31
N VAL A 88 1.12 -9.58 -3.31
CA VAL A 88 1.04 -8.72 -2.11
C VAL A 88 -0.27 -7.94 -1.99
N GLY A 89 -1.22 -8.18 -2.87
CA GLY A 89 -2.50 -7.48 -2.88
C GLY A 89 -3.33 -7.76 -4.12
N PHE A 90 -4.16 -6.79 -4.48
CA PHE A 90 -4.99 -6.83 -5.69
C PHE A 90 -4.92 -5.50 -6.44
N SER A 91 -4.77 -5.59 -7.77
CA SER A 91 -5.04 -4.49 -8.69
C SER A 91 -6.54 -4.48 -9.01
N TYR A 92 -7.19 -3.32 -8.88
CA TYR A 92 -8.61 -3.17 -9.20
C TYR A 92 -8.84 -2.18 -10.33
N GLY A 93 -10.00 -2.29 -11.00
CA GLY A 93 -10.45 -1.39 -12.07
C GLY A 93 -10.83 -2.10 -13.36
N GLU A 94 -9.95 -2.92 -13.94
CA GLU A 94 -10.24 -3.60 -15.22
C GLU A 94 -10.93 -4.96 -15.03
N SER A 95 -10.29 -5.86 -14.27
CA SER A 95 -10.75 -7.24 -14.09
C SER A 95 -11.51 -7.48 -12.80
N LEU A 96 -11.17 -6.71 -11.76
CA LEU A 96 -11.78 -6.79 -10.42
C LEU A 96 -12.25 -5.41 -9.98
N THR A 97 -13.39 -5.33 -9.33
CA THR A 97 -13.81 -4.13 -8.63
C THR A 97 -13.12 -4.04 -7.26
N LEU A 98 -13.03 -2.84 -6.70
CA LEU A 98 -12.53 -2.66 -5.33
C LEU A 98 -13.34 -3.48 -4.32
N GLU A 99 -14.67 -3.53 -4.51
CA GLU A 99 -15.57 -4.34 -3.68
C GLU A 99 -15.18 -5.82 -3.71
N GLN A 100 -14.98 -6.40 -4.90
CA GLN A 100 -14.56 -7.80 -5.05
C GLN A 100 -13.22 -8.07 -4.38
N CYS A 101 -12.26 -7.14 -4.50
CA CYS A 101 -10.96 -7.26 -3.82
C CYS A 101 -11.13 -7.32 -2.29
N ILE A 102 -11.98 -6.46 -1.73
CA ILE A 102 -12.27 -6.41 -0.29
C ILE A 102 -12.99 -7.70 0.16
N LEU A 103 -14.00 -8.14 -0.58
CA LEU A 103 -14.74 -9.36 -0.28
C LEU A 103 -13.83 -10.60 -0.28
N ASN A 104 -12.95 -10.73 -1.26
CA ASN A 104 -11.96 -11.82 -1.31
C ASN A 104 -11.09 -11.89 -0.04
N LEU A 105 -10.68 -10.73 0.51
CA LEU A 105 -9.90 -10.67 1.74
C LEU A 105 -10.71 -10.95 3.00
N ILE A 106 -12.01 -10.63 2.99
CA ILE A 106 -12.91 -10.89 4.13
C ILE A 106 -13.29 -12.36 4.19
N GLU A 107 -13.64 -12.95 3.07
CA GLU A 107 -14.17 -14.32 2.96
C GLU A 107 -13.07 -15.37 3.06
N ASP A 108 -11.89 -15.13 2.48
CA ASP A 108 -10.74 -16.05 2.54
C ASP A 108 -9.64 -15.55 3.49
N LYS A 109 -9.76 -15.92 4.76
CA LYS A 109 -8.76 -15.57 5.79
C LYS A 109 -7.39 -16.22 5.56
N ALA A 110 -7.33 -17.36 4.87
CA ALA A 110 -6.07 -18.01 4.53
C ALA A 110 -5.34 -17.22 3.44
N LEU A 111 -6.07 -16.77 2.42
CA LEU A 111 -5.56 -15.90 1.37
C LEU A 111 -5.08 -14.57 1.95
N GLN A 112 -5.89 -13.91 2.79
CA GLN A 112 -5.51 -12.66 3.45
C GLN A 112 -4.18 -12.80 4.21
N LYS A 113 -4.04 -13.84 5.04
CA LYS A 113 -2.81 -14.11 5.80
C LYS A 113 -1.61 -14.39 4.89
N LYS A 114 -1.83 -15.10 3.79
CA LYS A 114 -0.78 -15.38 2.79
C LYS A 114 -0.30 -14.09 2.15
N ILE A 115 -1.21 -13.25 1.68
CA ILE A 115 -0.88 -11.94 1.07
C ILE A 115 -0.15 -11.04 2.08
N SER A 116 -0.63 -10.97 3.32
CA SER A 116 0.02 -10.20 4.39
C SER A 116 1.46 -10.64 4.65
N ARG A 117 1.70 -11.94 4.66
CA ARG A 117 3.05 -12.50 4.81
C ARG A 117 3.94 -12.14 3.63
N ASN A 118 3.42 -12.28 2.41
CA ASN A 118 4.14 -11.92 1.19
C ASN A 118 4.52 -10.44 1.21
N ALA A 119 3.59 -9.55 1.58
CA ALA A 119 3.83 -8.11 1.70
C ALA A 119 4.99 -7.83 2.67
N ARG A 120 4.96 -8.43 3.86
CA ARG A 120 6.02 -8.24 4.85
C ARG A 120 7.38 -8.78 4.38
N ASN A 121 7.39 -9.95 3.73
CA ASN A 121 8.61 -10.56 3.20
C ASN A 121 9.22 -9.68 2.11
N LEU A 122 8.40 -9.21 1.16
CA LEU A 122 8.87 -8.32 0.10
C LEU A 122 9.49 -7.05 0.67
N TYR A 123 8.87 -6.44 1.70
CA TYR A 123 9.47 -5.28 2.36
C TYR A 123 10.86 -5.60 2.90
N ILE A 124 11.03 -6.71 3.60
CA ILE A 124 12.31 -7.13 4.19
C ILE A 124 13.35 -7.42 3.10
N GLU A 125 12.92 -7.98 1.98
CA GLU A 125 13.81 -8.38 0.88
C GLU A 125 14.26 -7.21 0.02
N GLU A 126 13.40 -6.21 -0.22
CA GLU A 126 13.65 -5.18 -1.24
C GLU A 126 13.64 -3.74 -0.71
N PHE A 127 12.93 -3.45 0.39
CA PHE A 127 12.66 -2.09 0.84
C PHE A 127 13.17 -1.78 2.25
N GLU A 128 13.75 -2.74 2.97
CA GLU A 128 14.30 -2.52 4.31
C GLU A 128 15.48 -1.55 4.23
N PHE A 129 15.47 -0.55 5.12
CA PHE A 129 16.37 0.59 5.09
C PHE A 129 17.84 0.20 4.97
N ASN A 130 18.32 -0.66 5.88
CA ASN A 130 19.75 -1.02 5.88
C ASN A 130 20.13 -1.74 4.58
N LYS A 131 19.28 -2.64 4.11
CA LYS A 131 19.53 -3.39 2.87
C LYS A 131 19.62 -2.50 1.64
N VAL A 132 18.71 -1.52 1.52
CA VAL A 132 18.73 -0.55 0.42
C VAL A 132 20.00 0.31 0.47
N TYR A 133 20.36 0.80 1.66
CA TYR A 133 21.54 1.65 1.81
C TYR A 133 22.84 0.87 1.67
N ASP A 134 22.93 -0.36 2.18
CA ASP A 134 24.10 -1.21 1.97
C ASP A 134 24.32 -1.50 0.48
N SER A 135 23.27 -1.80 -0.27
CA SER A 135 23.34 -1.99 -1.72
C SER A 135 23.80 -0.72 -2.45
N LEU A 136 23.31 0.44 -2.03
CA LEU A 136 23.73 1.73 -2.58
C LEU A 136 25.22 2.00 -2.32
N VAL A 137 25.68 1.78 -1.09
CA VAL A 137 27.09 1.96 -0.71
C VAL A 137 27.97 1.05 -1.55
N MET A 138 27.66 -0.24 -1.66
CA MET A 138 28.41 -1.18 -2.50
C MET A 138 28.51 -0.72 -3.95
N HIS A 139 27.38 -0.27 -4.53
CA HIS A 139 27.36 0.23 -5.90
C HIS A 139 28.25 1.48 -6.09
N LEU A 140 28.21 2.42 -5.14
CA LEU A 140 29.06 3.63 -5.18
C LEU A 140 30.53 3.30 -5.03
N GLU A 141 30.91 2.33 -4.19
CA GLU A 141 32.29 1.86 -4.04
C GLU A 141 32.81 1.19 -5.32
N GLU A 142 31.97 0.38 -5.99
CA GLU A 142 32.30 -0.20 -7.30
C GLU A 142 32.60 0.90 -8.34
N LEU A 143 31.73 1.92 -8.42
CA LEU A 143 31.96 3.04 -9.36
C LEU A 143 33.21 3.85 -9.05
N ALA A 144 33.54 4.03 -7.78
CA ALA A 144 34.71 4.78 -7.35
C ALA A 144 36.04 4.00 -7.57
N SER A 145 35.97 2.70 -7.85
CA SER A 145 37.10 1.82 -8.08
C SER A 145 37.50 1.72 -9.56
N ILE A 146 36.74 2.36 -10.47
CA ILE A 146 36.98 2.47 -11.91
C ILE A 146 37.82 3.72 -12.22
#